data_397572c5bd8fa0172f4918022476dc5e
#
_entry.id   397572c5bd8fa0172f4918022476dc5e
#
_cell.length_a   1.000
_cell.length_b   1.000
_cell.length_c   1.000
_cell.angle_alpha   90.00
_cell.angle_beta   90.00
_cell.angle_gamma   90.00
#
_symmetry.space_group_name_H-M   'P 1'
#
loop_
_entity.id
_entity.type
_entity.pdbx_description
1 polymer ?
#
loop_
_entity_poly.entity_id
_entity_poly.type
_entity_poly.pdbx_seq_one_letter_code
_entity_poly.pdbx_strand_id
1 'polypeptide(L)'
;MTNNLEIKIGTERDVDIVGSVVLYKTDSKEIARAISQFRAIPCSTHLCIIDNSPTPAWEAKSNDADVSYLYTGANIGYGRAHNIAIRAAGEIGAKHCLVMNTDVWYEPDSVLRLKNCLNKRPNAGLAAPRICYPDGTLQYVCRLLPTPMNLFLRRFLPRSSVVKRSDWRYEIRWWDHASVANIPYFQGSFLMLKTELVNEIGGFDERFFLYGEDVDLCRRLHALSETLYVPDAYVKHAYRRYSARSLLGTWYGIQNNMRYFNKWGWFIDEDRSRINRDTEDRLRRSADKL
;
A
#
# COMPACT_ATOMS: atom_id res chain seq x y z
N MET A 1 -24.16 16.75 -0.60
CA MET A 1 -24.50 15.68 -1.57
C MET A 1 -23.18 14.97 -1.89
N THR A 2 -22.93 13.81 -1.29
CA THR A 2 -21.78 12.98 -1.62
C THR A 2 -22.10 12.30 -2.94
N ASN A 3 -21.61 12.85 -4.07
CA ASN A 3 -21.60 12.09 -5.31
C ASN A 3 -20.85 10.79 -5.04
N ASN A 4 -21.52 9.65 -5.14
CA ASN A 4 -20.87 8.36 -5.16
C ASN A 4 -19.98 8.34 -6.42
N LEU A 5 -18.69 8.53 -6.23
CA LEU A 5 -17.71 8.39 -7.29
C LEU A 5 -17.53 6.90 -7.55
N GLU A 6 -17.90 6.47 -8.73
CA GLU A 6 -17.81 5.07 -9.19
C GLU A 6 -17.01 5.01 -10.48
N ILE A 7 -16.23 3.96 -10.64
CA ILE A 7 -15.55 3.63 -11.87
C ILE A 7 -16.13 2.31 -12.38
N LYS A 8 -16.53 2.28 -13.65
CA LYS A 8 -17.10 1.08 -14.26
C LYS A 8 -16.04 0.32 -15.02
N ILE A 9 -15.95 -0.97 -14.76
CA ILE A 9 -15.13 -1.92 -15.50
C ILE A 9 -16.09 -2.76 -16.35
N GLY A 10 -15.79 -2.91 -17.65
CA GLY A 10 -16.61 -3.75 -18.52
C GLY A 10 -16.59 -5.22 -18.05
N THR A 11 -17.76 -5.84 -17.99
CA THR A 11 -17.96 -7.21 -17.48
C THR A 11 -17.72 -8.31 -18.51
N GLU A 12 -17.32 -7.97 -19.73
CA GLU A 12 -17.16 -8.92 -20.83
C GLU A 12 -15.95 -9.85 -20.69
N ARG A 13 -15.10 -9.63 -19.69
CA ARG A 13 -13.88 -10.41 -19.46
C ARG A 13 -13.77 -10.83 -17.99
N ASP A 14 -13.34 -12.04 -17.75
CA ASP A 14 -12.89 -12.47 -16.42
C ASP A 14 -11.56 -11.77 -16.10
N VAL A 15 -11.54 -10.91 -15.10
CA VAL A 15 -10.36 -10.11 -14.71
C VAL A 15 -9.73 -10.72 -13.47
N ASP A 16 -8.46 -11.12 -13.58
CA ASP A 16 -7.70 -11.69 -12.46
C ASP A 16 -7.22 -10.62 -11.47
N ILE A 17 -6.71 -9.49 -12.01
CA ILE A 17 -6.12 -8.41 -11.22
C ILE A 17 -6.69 -7.06 -11.67
N VAL A 18 -7.28 -6.33 -10.74
CA VAL A 18 -7.57 -4.90 -10.91
C VAL A 18 -6.44 -4.08 -10.30
N GLY A 19 -5.76 -3.28 -11.13
CA GLY A 19 -4.79 -2.30 -10.66
C GLY A 19 -5.46 -1.00 -10.23
N SER A 20 -4.95 -0.38 -9.19
CA SER A 20 -5.41 0.93 -8.71
C SER A 20 -4.24 1.90 -8.60
N VAL A 21 -4.32 3.01 -9.32
CA VAL A 21 -3.35 4.11 -9.33
C VAL A 21 -4.05 5.42 -9.05
N VAL A 22 -3.49 6.21 -8.14
CA VAL A 22 -4.00 7.55 -7.82
C VAL A 22 -3.05 8.60 -8.36
N LEU A 23 -3.58 9.51 -9.19
CA LEU A 23 -2.83 10.63 -9.73
C LEU A 23 -3.03 11.87 -8.86
N TYR A 24 -1.96 12.63 -8.66
CA TYR A 24 -2.02 13.99 -8.12
C TYR A 24 -0.87 14.84 -8.68
N LYS A 25 -1.15 15.67 -9.67
CA LYS A 25 -0.14 16.44 -10.41
C LYS A 25 0.97 15.53 -10.98
N THR A 26 0.58 14.36 -11.45
CA THR A 26 1.49 13.34 -11.97
C THR A 26 1.89 13.67 -13.40
N ASP A 27 3.17 13.49 -13.71
CA ASP A 27 3.72 13.71 -15.06
C ASP A 27 3.17 12.68 -16.06
N SER A 28 2.88 13.10 -17.27
CA SER A 28 2.31 12.25 -18.32
C SER A 28 3.18 11.05 -18.68
N LYS A 29 4.52 11.16 -18.57
CA LYS A 29 5.44 10.05 -18.80
C LYS A 29 5.34 8.99 -17.69
N GLU A 30 5.09 9.41 -16.44
CA GLU A 30 4.83 8.48 -15.34
C GLU A 30 3.53 7.72 -15.56
N ILE A 31 2.48 8.41 -15.99
CA ILE A 31 1.17 7.79 -16.28
C ILE A 31 1.33 6.77 -17.41
N ALA A 32 1.94 7.17 -18.53
CA ALA A 32 2.17 6.29 -19.67
C ALA A 32 3.00 5.05 -19.29
N ARG A 33 4.03 5.22 -18.45
CA ARG A 33 4.83 4.11 -17.94
C ARG A 33 3.99 3.18 -17.06
N ALA A 34 3.21 3.70 -16.10
CA ALA A 34 2.37 2.88 -15.23
C ALA A 34 1.39 2.03 -16.02
N ILE A 35 0.75 2.60 -17.05
CA ILE A 35 -0.13 1.89 -17.98
C ILE A 35 0.64 0.80 -18.73
N SER A 36 1.78 1.15 -19.33
CA SER A 36 2.58 0.19 -20.12
C SER A 36 3.08 -0.98 -19.29
N GLN A 37 3.60 -0.71 -18.07
CA GLN A 37 4.07 -1.77 -17.17
C GLN A 37 2.92 -2.68 -16.71
N PHE A 38 1.74 -2.11 -16.44
CA PHE A 38 0.59 -2.89 -16.00
C PHE A 38 0.04 -3.77 -17.12
N ARG A 39 -0.02 -3.28 -18.35
CA ARG A 39 -0.39 -4.04 -19.55
C ARG A 39 0.55 -5.19 -19.87
N ALA A 40 1.81 -5.08 -19.47
CA ALA A 40 2.80 -6.13 -19.69
C ALA A 40 2.63 -7.35 -18.76
N ILE A 41 1.75 -7.31 -17.77
CA ILE A 41 1.50 -8.43 -16.86
C ILE A 41 0.76 -9.54 -17.64
N PRO A 42 1.31 -10.78 -17.71
CA PRO A 42 0.76 -11.82 -18.59
C PRO A 42 -0.41 -12.58 -17.92
N CYS A 43 -1.47 -11.84 -17.56
CA CYS A 43 -2.76 -12.38 -17.13
C CYS A 43 -3.85 -11.36 -17.45
N SER A 44 -5.11 -11.71 -17.22
CA SER A 44 -6.21 -10.78 -17.44
C SER A 44 -6.19 -9.67 -16.40
N THR A 45 -5.97 -8.44 -16.84
CA THR A 45 -5.83 -7.28 -15.96
C THR A 45 -6.69 -6.11 -16.40
N HIS A 46 -7.08 -5.26 -15.45
CA HIS A 46 -7.76 -4.00 -15.71
C HIS A 46 -7.18 -2.90 -14.81
N LEU A 47 -6.76 -1.77 -15.36
CA LEU A 47 -6.18 -0.66 -14.60
C LEU A 47 -7.20 0.44 -14.36
N CYS A 48 -7.46 0.75 -13.09
CA CYS A 48 -8.23 1.91 -12.66
C CYS A 48 -7.30 3.07 -12.33
N ILE A 49 -7.45 4.18 -13.01
CA ILE A 49 -6.72 5.43 -12.78
C ILE A 49 -7.68 6.43 -12.16
N ILE A 50 -7.43 6.82 -10.91
CA ILE A 50 -8.23 7.79 -10.17
C ILE A 50 -7.43 9.09 -10.06
N ASP A 51 -7.94 10.16 -10.66
CA ASP A 51 -7.23 11.42 -10.76
C ASP A 51 -7.75 12.46 -9.76
N ASN A 52 -6.95 12.68 -8.73
CA ASN A 52 -7.16 13.68 -7.68
C ASN A 52 -6.52 15.04 -7.99
N SER A 53 -6.04 15.26 -9.22
CA SER A 53 -5.38 16.51 -9.62
C SER A 53 -6.38 17.69 -9.66
N PRO A 54 -5.91 18.94 -9.55
CA PRO A 54 -6.77 20.13 -9.69
C PRO A 54 -7.40 20.26 -11.08
N THR A 55 -6.72 19.75 -12.09
CA THR A 55 -7.18 19.64 -13.49
C THR A 55 -6.87 18.24 -13.98
N PRO A 56 -7.64 17.68 -14.93
CA PRO A 56 -7.39 16.33 -15.44
C PRO A 56 -5.94 16.20 -15.94
N ALA A 57 -5.23 15.21 -15.40
CA ALA A 57 -3.82 14.94 -15.75
C ALA A 57 -3.70 14.00 -16.96
N TRP A 58 -4.78 13.30 -17.31
CA TRP A 58 -4.81 12.33 -18.40
C TRP A 58 -6.21 12.29 -19.02
N GLU A 59 -6.30 11.94 -20.29
CA GLU A 59 -7.54 11.72 -21.00
C GLU A 59 -7.57 10.27 -21.50
N ALA A 60 -8.59 9.53 -21.11
CA ALA A 60 -8.79 8.16 -21.59
C ALA A 60 -9.02 8.19 -23.11
N LYS A 61 -8.27 7.37 -23.85
CA LYS A 61 -8.53 7.15 -25.26
C LYS A 61 -9.70 6.15 -25.38
N SER A 62 -10.57 6.35 -26.36
CA SER A 62 -11.76 5.54 -26.59
C SER A 62 -11.50 4.04 -26.81
N ASN A 63 -10.26 3.63 -27.05
CA ASN A 63 -9.86 2.24 -27.32
C ASN A 63 -9.12 1.56 -26.15
N ASP A 64 -9.06 2.16 -24.97
CA ASP A 64 -8.40 1.58 -23.79
C ASP A 64 -9.36 0.64 -23.01
N ALA A 65 -9.75 -0.48 -23.63
CA ALA A 65 -10.69 -1.44 -23.02
C ALA A 65 -10.17 -2.07 -21.71
N ASP A 66 -8.89 -1.95 -21.41
CA ASP A 66 -8.19 -2.46 -20.24
C ASP A 66 -7.85 -1.37 -19.21
N VAL A 67 -8.25 -0.12 -19.46
CA VAL A 67 -8.00 1.03 -18.56
C VAL A 67 -9.26 1.83 -18.36
N SER A 68 -9.65 2.05 -17.11
CA SER A 68 -10.70 2.99 -16.74
C SER A 68 -10.09 4.21 -16.06
N TYR A 69 -10.58 5.41 -16.40
CA TYR A 69 -10.14 6.67 -15.83
C TYR A 69 -11.29 7.42 -15.19
N LEU A 70 -11.05 7.92 -13.97
CA LEU A 70 -12.01 8.74 -13.24
C LEU A 70 -11.31 10.01 -12.72
N TYR A 71 -11.76 11.18 -13.20
CA TYR A 71 -11.40 12.46 -12.63
C TYR A 71 -12.35 12.79 -11.47
N THR A 72 -11.79 13.02 -10.29
CA THR A 72 -12.57 13.24 -9.06
C THR A 72 -13.01 14.69 -8.86
N GLY A 73 -12.46 15.65 -9.64
CA GLY A 73 -12.74 17.07 -9.53
C GLY A 73 -12.09 17.76 -8.31
N ALA A 74 -11.57 16.99 -7.37
CA ALA A 74 -10.88 17.47 -6.17
C ALA A 74 -9.96 16.41 -5.60
N ASN A 75 -8.99 16.78 -4.76
CA ASN A 75 -8.20 15.80 -4.03
C ASN A 75 -9.03 15.21 -2.87
N ILE A 76 -9.52 14.00 -3.06
CA ILE A 76 -10.34 13.27 -2.07
C ILE A 76 -9.51 12.44 -1.08
N GLY A 77 -8.18 12.45 -1.21
CA GLY A 77 -7.25 11.65 -0.40
C GLY A 77 -6.86 10.31 -1.04
N TYR A 78 -5.78 9.71 -0.51
CA TYR A 78 -5.16 8.52 -1.10
C TYR A 78 -6.04 7.27 -0.94
N GLY A 79 -6.36 6.91 0.29
CA GLY A 79 -7.13 5.69 0.59
C GLY A 79 -8.53 5.72 -0.01
N ARG A 80 -9.23 6.86 0.08
CA ARG A 80 -10.57 7.03 -0.51
C ARG A 80 -10.54 6.85 -2.03
N ALA A 81 -9.52 7.37 -2.71
CA ALA A 81 -9.37 7.20 -4.15
C ALA A 81 -9.14 5.72 -4.51
N HIS A 82 -8.27 4.99 -3.80
CA HIS A 82 -8.06 3.56 -4.03
C HIS A 82 -9.32 2.72 -3.74
N ASN A 83 -10.15 3.12 -2.78
CA ASN A 83 -11.39 2.41 -2.47
C ASN A 83 -12.35 2.35 -3.67
N ILE A 84 -12.32 3.33 -4.57
CA ILE A 84 -13.14 3.31 -5.79
C ILE A 84 -12.76 2.09 -6.64
N ALA A 85 -11.48 1.86 -6.88
CA ALA A 85 -11.01 0.70 -7.64
C ALA A 85 -11.20 -0.62 -6.88
N ILE A 86 -11.03 -0.62 -5.55
CA ILE A 86 -11.24 -1.81 -4.70
C ILE A 86 -12.70 -2.26 -4.78
N ARG A 87 -13.65 -1.33 -4.71
CA ARG A 87 -15.08 -1.65 -4.87
C ARG A 87 -15.38 -2.19 -6.27
N ALA A 88 -14.89 -1.51 -7.31
CA ALA A 88 -15.07 -1.97 -8.68
C ALA A 88 -14.48 -3.36 -8.93
N ALA A 89 -13.32 -3.68 -8.31
CA ALA A 89 -12.74 -5.02 -8.37
C ALA A 89 -13.66 -6.07 -7.73
N GLY A 90 -14.31 -5.73 -6.62
CA GLY A 90 -15.30 -6.60 -5.96
C GLY A 90 -16.56 -6.82 -6.81
N GLU A 91 -17.08 -5.77 -7.45
CA GLU A 91 -18.28 -5.82 -8.28
C GLU A 91 -18.12 -6.74 -9.50
N ILE A 92 -16.92 -6.79 -10.10
CA ILE A 92 -16.63 -7.68 -11.24
C ILE A 92 -16.10 -9.05 -10.82
N GLY A 93 -15.94 -9.31 -9.51
CA GLY A 93 -15.44 -10.59 -9.00
C GLY A 93 -13.94 -10.83 -9.25
N ALA A 94 -13.14 -9.78 -9.48
CA ALA A 94 -11.69 -9.92 -9.62
C ALA A 94 -11.07 -10.51 -8.35
N LYS A 95 -10.15 -11.46 -8.48
CA LYS A 95 -9.55 -12.16 -7.31
C LYS A 95 -8.60 -11.27 -6.52
N HIS A 96 -7.90 -10.37 -7.20
CA HIS A 96 -6.86 -9.54 -6.61
C HIS A 96 -7.03 -8.08 -6.99
N CYS A 97 -6.71 -7.20 -6.06
CA CYS A 97 -6.55 -5.77 -6.30
C CYS A 97 -5.09 -5.37 -6.01
N LEU A 98 -4.43 -4.71 -6.97
CA LEU A 98 -3.08 -4.19 -6.83
C LEU A 98 -3.13 -2.68 -6.61
N VAL A 99 -2.89 -2.23 -5.39
CA VAL A 99 -2.69 -0.82 -5.04
C VAL A 99 -1.24 -0.46 -5.33
N MET A 100 -1.01 0.56 -6.16
CA MET A 100 0.36 0.98 -6.50
C MET A 100 0.48 2.48 -6.74
N ASN A 101 1.66 3.03 -6.42
CA ASN A 101 2.02 4.40 -6.77
C ASN A 101 2.45 4.51 -8.23
N THR A 102 2.45 5.73 -8.77
CA THR A 102 2.93 6.00 -10.13
C THR A 102 4.46 6.01 -10.25
N ASP A 103 5.18 6.28 -9.16
CA ASP A 103 6.64 6.38 -9.11
C ASP A 103 7.33 5.05 -8.72
N VAL A 104 6.72 3.93 -9.14
CA VAL A 104 7.27 2.57 -9.00
C VAL A 104 7.69 1.99 -10.36
N TRP A 105 8.69 1.12 -10.35
CA TRP A 105 9.14 0.31 -11.49
C TRP A 105 9.20 -1.15 -11.07
N TYR A 106 8.65 -2.03 -11.86
CA TYR A 106 8.63 -3.46 -11.59
C TYR A 106 8.62 -4.27 -12.90
N GLU A 107 9.14 -5.47 -12.81
CA GLU A 107 8.96 -6.45 -13.88
C GLU A 107 7.62 -7.19 -13.68
N PRO A 108 6.93 -7.59 -14.75
CA PRO A 108 5.66 -8.30 -14.68
C PRO A 108 5.69 -9.55 -13.78
N ASP A 109 6.82 -10.26 -13.76
CA ASP A 109 7.05 -11.44 -12.92
C ASP A 109 6.92 -11.12 -11.42
N SER A 110 7.28 -9.91 -10.98
CA SER A 110 7.09 -9.49 -9.59
C SER A 110 5.62 -9.51 -9.17
N VAL A 111 4.72 -9.07 -10.04
CA VAL A 111 3.27 -9.10 -9.79
C VAL A 111 2.77 -10.54 -9.74
N LEU A 112 3.22 -11.40 -10.66
CA LEU A 112 2.87 -12.81 -10.68
C LEU A 112 3.35 -13.55 -9.42
N ARG A 113 4.53 -13.22 -8.89
CA ARG A 113 5.05 -13.77 -7.63
C ARG A 113 4.15 -13.43 -6.45
N LEU A 114 3.69 -12.18 -6.34
CA LEU A 114 2.74 -11.76 -5.31
C LEU A 114 1.40 -12.51 -5.44
N LYS A 115 0.82 -12.54 -6.65
CA LYS A 115 -0.40 -13.28 -6.96
C LYS A 115 -0.28 -14.76 -6.58
N ASN A 116 0.80 -15.41 -7.01
CA ASN A 116 1.04 -16.82 -6.74
C ASN A 116 1.25 -17.10 -5.24
N CYS A 117 1.88 -16.18 -4.52
CA CYS A 117 2.03 -16.28 -3.07
C CYS A 117 0.67 -16.28 -2.37
N LEU A 118 -0.23 -15.36 -2.74
CA LEU A 118 -1.59 -15.30 -2.20
C LEU A 118 -2.42 -16.53 -2.57
N ASN A 119 -2.30 -17.02 -3.80
CA ASN A 119 -3.03 -18.20 -4.25
C ASN A 119 -2.59 -19.49 -3.52
N LYS A 120 -1.29 -19.63 -3.21
CA LYS A 120 -0.74 -20.76 -2.48
C LYS A 120 -1.02 -20.72 -0.97
N ARG A 121 -1.46 -19.58 -0.44
CA ARG A 121 -1.72 -19.36 0.99
C ARG A 121 -3.15 -18.86 1.20
N PRO A 122 -4.11 -19.77 1.40
CA PRO A 122 -5.53 -19.39 1.55
C PRO A 122 -5.77 -18.37 2.67
N ASN A 123 -5.00 -18.46 3.75
CA ASN A 123 -5.11 -17.55 4.90
C ASN A 123 -4.42 -16.19 4.72
N ALA A 124 -3.74 -15.94 3.59
CA ALA A 124 -3.11 -14.66 3.33
C ALA A 124 -4.08 -13.69 2.64
N GLY A 125 -4.18 -12.46 3.12
CA GLY A 125 -5.02 -11.39 2.56
C GLY A 125 -4.24 -10.30 1.84
N LEU A 126 -2.94 -10.16 2.13
CA LEU A 126 -2.05 -9.15 1.56
C LEU A 126 -0.68 -9.74 1.24
N ALA A 127 -0.10 -9.34 0.11
CA ALA A 127 1.29 -9.58 -0.23
C ALA A 127 1.98 -8.29 -0.67
N ALA A 128 3.17 -8.02 -0.11
CA ALA A 128 4.00 -6.87 -0.45
C ALA A 128 5.39 -7.33 -0.93
N PRO A 129 5.98 -6.68 -1.94
CA PRO A 129 7.27 -7.04 -2.50
C PRO A 129 8.44 -6.50 -1.70
N ARG A 130 9.64 -6.94 -2.06
CA ARG A 130 10.89 -6.26 -1.74
C ARG A 130 10.94 -4.95 -2.51
N ILE A 131 10.96 -3.82 -1.79
CA ILE A 131 11.05 -2.50 -2.40
C ILE A 131 12.45 -1.94 -2.19
N CYS A 132 13.06 -1.44 -3.28
CA CYS A 132 14.35 -0.79 -3.24
C CYS A 132 14.28 0.63 -3.81
N TYR A 133 15.24 1.45 -3.45
CA TYR A 133 15.49 2.72 -4.14
C TYR A 133 16.00 2.47 -5.56
N PRO A 134 15.99 3.47 -6.46
CA PRO A 134 16.52 3.33 -7.82
C PRO A 134 17.97 2.87 -7.87
N ASP A 135 18.80 3.19 -6.85
CA ASP A 135 20.19 2.76 -6.70
C ASP A 135 20.34 1.29 -6.23
N GLY A 136 19.23 0.60 -5.97
CA GLY A 136 19.21 -0.80 -5.51
C GLY A 136 19.25 -0.98 -4.00
N THR A 137 19.42 0.09 -3.21
CA THR A 137 19.40 -0.02 -1.74
C THR A 137 18.00 -0.33 -1.23
N LEU A 138 17.91 -1.17 -0.19
CA LEU A 138 16.63 -1.61 0.38
C LEU A 138 15.85 -0.46 1.02
N GLN A 139 14.58 -0.32 0.68
CA GLN A 139 13.63 0.48 1.44
C GLN A 139 13.00 -0.38 2.54
N TYR A 140 13.14 0.04 3.79
CA TYR A 140 12.56 -0.70 4.92
C TYR A 140 11.05 -0.45 5.02
N VAL A 141 10.30 -1.14 4.15
CA VAL A 141 8.84 -1.04 4.06
C VAL A 141 8.12 -1.98 5.01
N CYS A 142 8.79 -3.04 5.46
CA CYS A 142 8.33 -3.95 6.51
C CYS A 142 8.44 -3.26 7.86
N ARG A 143 7.34 -3.20 8.62
CA ARG A 143 7.32 -2.48 9.90
C ARG A 143 6.48 -3.20 10.94
N LEU A 144 6.82 -2.97 12.19
CA LEU A 144 5.96 -3.26 13.32
C LEU A 144 4.79 -2.25 13.36
N LEU A 145 3.76 -2.51 14.15
CA LEU A 145 2.72 -1.51 14.44
C LEU A 145 3.35 -0.36 15.24
N PRO A 146 3.11 0.91 14.83
CA PRO A 146 3.80 2.05 15.40
C PRO A 146 3.35 2.39 16.82
N THR A 147 4.27 2.92 17.60
CA THR A 147 4.02 3.63 18.85
C THR A 147 4.00 5.14 18.62
N PRO A 148 3.44 5.94 19.54
CA PRO A 148 3.54 7.40 19.46
C PRO A 148 4.99 7.89 19.33
N MET A 149 5.94 7.20 19.97
CA MET A 149 7.37 7.50 19.85
C MET A 149 7.84 7.40 18.39
N ASN A 150 7.47 6.33 17.68
CA ASN A 150 7.91 6.12 16.30
C ASN A 150 7.39 7.19 15.32
N LEU A 151 6.15 7.69 15.52
CA LEU A 151 5.54 8.63 14.58
C LEU A 151 5.79 10.10 14.95
N PHE A 152 5.87 10.45 16.23
CA PHE A 152 6.07 11.83 16.67
C PHE A 152 7.53 12.16 16.97
N LEU A 153 8.23 11.38 17.83
CA LEU A 153 9.57 11.76 18.27
C LEU A 153 10.61 11.75 17.13
N ARG A 154 10.50 10.84 16.16
CA ARG A 154 11.41 10.84 14.99
C ARG A 154 11.38 12.15 14.20
N ARG A 155 10.26 12.90 14.28
CA ARG A 155 10.15 14.18 13.60
C ARG A 155 10.85 15.32 14.34
N PHE A 156 10.80 15.30 15.68
CA PHE A 156 11.33 16.38 16.52
C PHE A 156 12.79 16.12 16.97
N LEU A 157 13.15 14.85 17.12
CA LEU A 157 14.46 14.44 17.63
C LEU A 157 15.15 13.40 16.71
N PRO A 158 15.28 13.62 15.40
CA PRO A 158 15.73 12.60 14.43
C PRO A 158 17.19 12.17 14.66
N ARG A 159 17.99 12.98 15.37
CA ARG A 159 19.42 12.68 15.67
C ARG A 159 19.62 11.95 16.99
N SER A 160 18.60 11.85 17.84
CA SER A 160 18.68 11.16 19.13
C SER A 160 19.00 9.67 18.94
N SER A 161 19.90 9.13 19.76
CA SER A 161 20.23 7.70 19.78
C SER A 161 19.02 6.83 20.14
N VAL A 162 18.14 7.33 21.01
CA VAL A 162 16.91 6.65 21.41
C VAL A 162 15.95 6.52 20.22
N VAL A 163 15.78 7.60 19.45
CA VAL A 163 14.93 7.57 18.24
C VAL A 163 15.52 6.64 17.18
N LYS A 164 16.84 6.70 16.94
CA LYS A 164 17.52 5.80 15.99
C LYS A 164 17.35 4.33 16.35
N ARG A 165 17.47 3.98 17.63
CA ARG A 165 17.26 2.61 18.14
C ARG A 165 15.80 2.18 17.99
N SER A 166 14.86 3.09 18.29
CA SER A 166 13.42 2.85 18.12
C SER A 166 13.05 2.64 16.65
N ASP A 167 13.56 3.47 15.73
CA ASP A 167 13.35 3.33 14.29
C ASP A 167 13.97 2.05 13.75
N TRP A 168 15.17 1.67 14.19
CA TRP A 168 15.83 0.43 13.79
C TRP A 168 14.99 -0.80 14.13
N ARG A 169 14.38 -0.82 15.34
CA ARG A 169 13.44 -1.87 15.73
C ARG A 169 12.14 -1.80 14.95
N TYR A 170 11.53 -0.63 14.85
CA TYR A 170 10.23 -0.38 14.20
C TYR A 170 10.25 -0.75 12.71
N GLU A 171 11.33 -0.40 12.00
CA GLU A 171 11.52 -0.69 10.58
C GLU A 171 12.16 -2.08 10.36
N ILE A 172 12.21 -2.92 11.39
CA ILE A 172 12.71 -4.31 11.35
C ILE A 172 14.09 -4.39 10.64
N ARG A 173 14.96 -3.40 10.81
CA ARG A 173 16.28 -3.31 10.13
C ARG A 173 17.26 -4.38 10.58
N TRP A 174 16.97 -5.08 11.67
CA TRP A 174 17.77 -6.16 12.23
C TRP A 174 17.52 -7.52 11.55
N TRP A 175 16.49 -7.61 10.72
CA TRP A 175 16.16 -8.81 9.95
C TRP A 175 16.76 -8.71 8.53
N ASP A 176 17.14 -9.84 7.94
CA ASP A 176 17.82 -9.92 6.64
C ASP A 176 16.91 -9.69 5.43
N HIS A 177 15.58 -9.73 5.62
CA HIS A 177 14.59 -9.61 4.55
C HIS A 177 14.78 -10.63 3.42
N ALA A 178 15.27 -11.85 3.73
CA ALA A 178 15.58 -12.87 2.71
C ALA A 178 14.47 -13.89 2.50
N SER A 179 13.52 -14.01 3.42
CA SER A 179 12.47 -15.03 3.39
C SER A 179 11.05 -14.43 3.40
N VAL A 180 10.06 -15.23 2.95
CA VAL A 180 8.63 -14.86 3.07
C VAL A 180 8.27 -14.80 4.55
N ALA A 181 7.67 -13.69 4.97
CA ALA A 181 7.33 -13.47 6.38
C ALA A 181 5.98 -12.77 6.54
N ASN A 182 5.29 -13.09 7.65
CA ASN A 182 4.05 -12.41 8.02
C ASN A 182 4.39 -11.16 8.85
N ILE A 183 4.18 -9.97 8.26
CA ILE A 183 4.55 -8.66 8.78
C ILE A 183 3.29 -7.82 8.98
N PRO A 184 3.09 -7.18 10.14
CA PRO A 184 1.82 -6.52 10.46
C PRO A 184 1.58 -5.20 9.73
N TYR A 185 2.63 -4.58 9.16
CA TYR A 185 2.50 -3.32 8.46
C TYR A 185 3.49 -3.19 7.31
N PHE A 186 2.98 -2.77 6.15
CA PHE A 186 3.74 -2.39 4.96
C PHE A 186 3.39 -0.96 4.56
N GLN A 187 4.40 -0.22 4.08
CA GLN A 187 4.16 1.07 3.45
C GLN A 187 3.34 0.87 2.16
N GLY A 188 2.31 1.70 1.97
CA GLY A 188 1.25 1.54 0.98
C GLY A 188 1.63 1.81 -0.49
N SER A 189 2.92 1.76 -0.88
CA SER A 189 3.35 2.09 -2.24
C SER A 189 3.13 1.00 -3.28
N PHE A 190 3.06 -0.28 -2.87
CA PHE A 190 2.80 -1.43 -3.74
C PHE A 190 2.27 -2.62 -2.92
N LEU A 191 0.96 -2.85 -2.97
CA LEU A 191 0.29 -3.87 -2.17
C LEU A 191 -0.65 -4.71 -3.06
N MET A 192 -0.43 -6.02 -3.09
CA MET A 192 -1.38 -6.97 -3.67
C MET A 192 -2.34 -7.44 -2.58
N LEU A 193 -3.63 -7.28 -2.81
CA LEU A 193 -4.70 -7.57 -1.87
C LEU A 193 -5.61 -8.66 -2.43
N LYS A 194 -6.11 -9.56 -1.58
CA LYS A 194 -7.27 -10.39 -1.94
C LYS A 194 -8.51 -9.49 -1.93
N THR A 195 -9.18 -9.41 -3.06
CA THR A 195 -10.32 -8.50 -3.28
C THR A 195 -11.46 -8.76 -2.29
N GLU A 196 -11.78 -10.02 -2.03
CA GLU A 196 -12.82 -10.41 -1.08
C GLU A 196 -12.53 -9.84 0.31
N LEU A 197 -11.34 -10.11 0.87
CA LEU A 197 -10.99 -9.69 2.22
C LEU A 197 -10.88 -8.16 2.38
N VAL A 198 -10.33 -7.47 1.36
CA VAL A 198 -10.23 -6.01 1.45
C VAL A 198 -11.60 -5.34 1.34
N ASN A 199 -12.54 -5.91 0.58
CA ASN A 199 -13.92 -5.41 0.54
C ASN A 199 -14.68 -5.73 1.83
N GLU A 200 -14.48 -6.91 2.43
CA GLU A 200 -15.08 -7.30 3.73
C GLU A 200 -14.75 -6.27 4.82
N ILE A 201 -13.50 -5.82 4.88
CA ILE A 201 -13.10 -4.78 5.86
C ILE A 201 -13.43 -3.34 5.44
N GLY A 202 -14.08 -3.15 4.28
CA GLY A 202 -14.47 -1.83 3.74
C GLY A 202 -13.32 -1.03 3.12
N GLY A 203 -12.22 -1.69 2.70
CA GLY A 203 -11.07 -1.01 2.09
C GLY A 203 -10.27 -0.16 3.07
N PHE A 204 -9.70 0.92 2.58
CA PHE A 204 -9.05 1.95 3.39
C PHE A 204 -10.08 2.72 4.24
N ASP A 205 -9.72 3.09 5.44
CA ASP A 205 -10.55 3.97 6.29
C ASP A 205 -10.49 5.41 5.75
N GLU A 206 -11.59 5.88 5.15
CA GLU A 206 -11.66 7.16 4.43
C GLU A 206 -11.51 8.40 5.32
N ARG A 207 -11.47 8.22 6.63
CA ARG A 207 -11.15 9.28 7.58
C ARG A 207 -9.69 9.73 7.49
N PHE A 208 -8.79 8.86 6.98
CA PHE A 208 -7.39 9.19 6.72
C PHE A 208 -7.26 9.81 5.33
N PHE A 209 -6.93 11.09 5.28
CA PHE A 209 -6.75 11.77 4.00
C PHE A 209 -5.43 11.39 3.31
N LEU A 210 -4.33 11.39 4.06
CA LEU A 210 -2.99 11.06 3.61
C LEU A 210 -2.10 10.71 4.80
N TYR A 211 -1.42 9.57 4.78
CA TYR A 211 -0.65 8.93 5.87
C TYR A 211 -1.52 8.34 6.98
N GLY A 212 -1.18 7.15 7.40
CA GLY A 212 -1.87 6.39 8.41
C GLY A 212 -2.96 5.46 7.87
N GLU A 213 -3.43 5.68 6.65
CA GLU A 213 -4.36 4.79 5.96
C GLU A 213 -3.76 3.42 5.67
N ASP A 214 -2.48 3.36 5.33
CA ASP A 214 -1.76 2.13 5.02
C ASP A 214 -1.52 1.27 6.27
N VAL A 215 -1.10 1.87 7.38
CA VAL A 215 -0.93 1.13 8.64
C VAL A 215 -2.27 0.65 9.18
N ASP A 216 -3.34 1.43 9.05
CA ASP A 216 -4.68 1.05 9.47
C ASP A 216 -5.22 -0.13 8.63
N LEU A 217 -5.08 -0.06 7.31
CA LEU A 217 -5.46 -1.13 6.40
C LEU A 217 -4.71 -2.43 6.72
N CYS A 218 -3.37 -2.35 6.80
CA CYS A 218 -2.54 -3.51 7.10
C CYS A 218 -2.92 -4.14 8.45
N ARG A 219 -3.14 -3.32 9.48
CA ARG A 219 -3.52 -3.80 10.82
C ARG A 219 -4.88 -4.52 10.81
N ARG A 220 -5.88 -3.97 10.09
CA ARG A 220 -7.21 -4.62 9.97
C ARG A 220 -7.12 -5.92 9.19
N LEU A 221 -6.37 -5.97 8.10
CA LEU A 221 -6.14 -7.22 7.35
C LEU A 221 -5.35 -8.23 8.18
N HIS A 222 -4.32 -7.79 8.91
CA HIS A 222 -3.49 -8.67 9.75
C HIS A 222 -4.26 -9.29 10.92
N ALA A 223 -5.36 -8.69 11.35
CA ALA A 223 -6.24 -9.27 12.36
C ALA A 223 -7.08 -10.44 11.85
N LEU A 224 -7.32 -10.52 10.53
CA LEU A 224 -8.16 -11.53 9.88
C LEU A 224 -7.36 -12.54 9.03
N SER A 225 -6.14 -12.17 8.63
CA SER A 225 -5.36 -12.92 7.64
C SER A 225 -3.86 -12.74 7.84
N GLU A 226 -3.07 -13.54 7.12
CA GLU A 226 -1.64 -13.24 7.00
C GLU A 226 -1.40 -12.07 6.04
N THR A 227 -0.46 -11.20 6.42
CA THR A 227 0.04 -10.11 5.59
C THR A 227 1.51 -10.37 5.27
N LEU A 228 1.79 -10.73 4.02
CA LEU A 228 3.04 -11.38 3.64
C LEU A 228 4.03 -10.45 2.96
N TYR A 229 5.27 -10.46 3.42
CA TYR A 229 6.42 -9.98 2.67
C TYR A 229 6.91 -11.07 1.72
N VAL A 230 7.15 -10.74 0.45
CA VAL A 230 7.60 -11.66 -0.59
C VAL A 230 8.91 -11.15 -1.20
N PRO A 231 10.08 -11.61 -0.73
CA PRO A 231 11.38 -11.09 -1.13
C PRO A 231 11.72 -11.30 -2.61
N ASP A 232 11.16 -12.36 -3.22
CA ASP A 232 11.40 -12.69 -4.64
C ASP A 232 10.62 -11.79 -5.60
N ALA A 233 9.60 -11.08 -5.13
CA ALA A 233 8.97 -10.00 -5.86
C ALA A 233 9.75 -8.71 -5.63
N TYR A 234 10.27 -8.10 -6.70
CA TYR A 234 11.15 -6.94 -6.62
C TYR A 234 10.55 -5.72 -7.30
N VAL A 235 10.54 -4.59 -6.58
CA VAL A 235 10.02 -3.31 -7.07
C VAL A 235 11.01 -2.19 -6.74
N LYS A 236 11.25 -1.29 -7.68
CA LYS A 236 11.96 -0.02 -7.44
C LYS A 236 10.95 1.09 -7.20
N HIS A 237 11.21 1.95 -6.22
CA HIS A 237 10.33 3.07 -5.87
C HIS A 237 11.15 4.34 -5.67
N ALA A 238 10.85 5.40 -6.43
CA ALA A 238 11.60 6.66 -6.35
C ALA A 238 11.47 7.36 -5.00
N TYR A 239 10.37 7.08 -4.28
CA TYR A 239 10.10 7.65 -2.96
C TYR A 239 10.28 9.17 -2.91
N ARG A 240 9.56 9.87 -3.76
CA ARG A 240 9.55 11.34 -3.78
C ARG A 240 8.82 11.84 -2.54
N ARG A 241 9.53 12.10 -1.45
CA ARG A 241 8.99 12.61 -0.17
C ARG A 241 8.26 13.96 -0.32
N TYR A 242 7.16 14.01 -1.08
CA TYR A 242 6.37 15.23 -1.25
C TYR A 242 5.92 15.85 0.08
N SER A 243 5.61 15.01 1.05
CA SER A 243 5.11 15.40 2.36
C SER A 243 6.14 15.99 3.31
N ALA A 244 7.39 15.53 3.24
CA ALA A 244 8.44 16.06 4.11
C ALA A 244 8.82 17.50 3.79
N ARG A 245 8.42 18.00 2.62
CA ARG A 245 8.77 19.33 2.08
C ARG A 245 7.63 20.35 2.15
N SER A 246 6.41 19.98 2.54
CA SER A 246 5.27 20.90 2.63
C SER A 246 4.71 20.97 4.03
N LEU A 247 4.39 22.19 4.50
CA LEU A 247 3.74 22.41 5.80
C LEU A 247 2.38 21.70 5.86
N LEU A 248 1.64 21.68 4.74
CA LEU A 248 0.34 21.03 4.64
C LEU A 248 0.47 19.50 4.74
N GLY A 249 1.45 18.90 4.07
CA GLY A 249 1.72 17.45 4.19
C GLY A 249 2.15 17.05 5.61
N THR A 250 2.87 17.95 6.29
CA THR A 250 3.20 17.81 7.71
C THR A 250 1.96 17.78 8.59
N TRP A 251 1.05 18.73 8.36
CA TRP A 251 -0.19 18.84 9.09
C TRP A 251 -1.06 17.58 8.93
N TYR A 252 -1.25 17.11 7.69
CA TYR A 252 -1.97 15.85 7.45
C TYR A 252 -1.32 14.67 8.16
N GLY A 253 0.01 14.58 8.14
CA GLY A 253 0.73 13.51 8.84
C GLY A 253 0.46 13.54 10.36
N ILE A 254 0.53 14.70 11.00
CA ILE A 254 0.24 14.86 12.43
C ILE A 254 -1.22 14.49 12.72
N GLN A 255 -2.16 15.07 11.98
CA GLN A 255 -3.59 14.85 12.18
C GLN A 255 -3.96 13.37 12.01
N ASN A 256 -3.43 12.70 11.00
CA ASN A 256 -3.75 11.30 10.74
C ASN A 256 -3.04 10.34 11.71
N ASN A 257 -1.83 10.67 12.16
CA ASN A 257 -1.21 9.94 13.27
C ASN A 257 -2.04 10.05 14.57
N MET A 258 -2.59 11.23 14.85
CA MET A 258 -3.52 11.41 15.98
C MET A 258 -4.78 10.56 15.79
N ARG A 259 -5.38 10.55 14.58
CA ARG A 259 -6.54 9.70 14.25
C ARG A 259 -6.24 8.22 14.47
N TYR A 260 -5.05 7.76 14.01
CA TYR A 260 -4.62 6.39 14.20
C TYR A 260 -4.59 6.01 15.68
N PHE A 261 -3.94 6.81 16.52
CA PHE A 261 -3.86 6.51 17.95
C PHE A 261 -5.19 6.72 18.68
N ASN A 262 -6.05 7.64 18.24
CA ASN A 262 -7.41 7.77 18.78
C ASN A 262 -8.28 6.54 18.46
N LYS A 263 -8.05 5.90 17.31
CA LYS A 263 -8.74 4.67 16.91
C LYS A 263 -8.21 3.44 17.65
N TRP A 264 -6.88 3.31 17.78
CA TRP A 264 -6.22 2.07 18.21
C TRP A 264 -5.61 2.13 19.62
N GLY A 265 -5.59 3.28 20.24
CA GLY A 265 -4.95 3.50 21.54
C GLY A 265 -3.57 4.15 21.46
N TRP A 266 -3.33 5.10 22.35
CA TRP A 266 -2.08 5.85 22.41
C TRP A 266 -0.96 5.05 23.09
N PHE A 267 -1.11 4.81 24.38
CA PHE A 267 -0.08 4.18 25.21
C PHE A 267 -0.44 2.73 25.52
N ILE A 268 -1.69 2.46 25.80
CA ILE A 268 -2.21 1.13 26.09
C ILE A 268 -2.88 0.61 24.84
N ASP A 269 -2.29 -0.42 24.25
CA ASP A 269 -2.76 -1.14 23.07
C ASP A 269 -2.16 -2.56 23.15
N GLU A 270 -2.90 -3.44 23.79
CA GLU A 270 -2.47 -4.81 24.06
C GLU A 270 -2.24 -5.59 22.75
N ASP A 271 -3.11 -5.39 21.77
CA ASP A 271 -2.98 -6.04 20.46
C ASP A 271 -1.70 -5.60 19.74
N ARG A 272 -1.38 -4.30 19.73
CA ARG A 272 -0.12 -3.81 19.17
C ARG A 272 1.08 -4.46 19.84
N SER A 273 1.05 -4.54 21.16
CA SER A 273 2.14 -5.09 21.95
C SER A 273 2.31 -6.58 21.70
N ARG A 274 1.22 -7.33 21.60
CA ARG A 274 1.19 -8.75 21.29
C ARG A 274 1.66 -9.00 19.85
N ILE A 275 1.06 -8.33 18.85
CA ILE A 275 1.37 -8.50 17.43
C ILE A 275 2.85 -8.20 17.16
N ASN A 276 3.38 -7.11 17.72
CA ASN A 276 4.78 -6.73 17.53
C ASN A 276 5.72 -7.79 18.12
N ARG A 277 5.48 -8.26 19.33
CA ARG A 277 6.28 -9.31 19.99
C ARG A 277 6.24 -10.61 19.20
N ASP A 278 5.03 -11.08 18.83
CA ASP A 278 4.87 -12.32 18.06
C ASP A 278 5.58 -12.25 16.70
N THR A 279 5.58 -11.06 16.08
CA THR A 279 6.31 -10.82 14.82
C THR A 279 7.82 -10.90 15.04
N GLU A 280 8.35 -10.20 16.05
CA GLU A 280 9.79 -10.24 16.37
C GLU A 280 10.25 -11.67 16.69
N ASP A 281 9.48 -12.42 17.48
CA ASP A 281 9.80 -13.80 17.87
C ASP A 281 9.80 -14.75 16.66
N ARG A 282 8.84 -14.61 15.74
CA ARG A 282 8.83 -15.39 14.49
C ARG A 282 10.04 -15.11 13.61
N LEU A 283 10.37 -13.84 13.42
CA LEU A 283 11.49 -13.43 12.57
C LEU A 283 12.84 -13.89 13.14
N ARG A 284 13.04 -13.81 14.46
CA ARG A 284 14.25 -14.32 15.12
C ARG A 284 14.41 -15.82 14.96
N ARG A 285 13.34 -16.60 15.22
CA ARG A 285 13.36 -18.06 15.02
C ARG A 285 13.61 -18.49 13.57
N SER A 286 13.22 -17.68 12.60
CA SER A 286 13.53 -17.97 11.19
C SER A 286 14.99 -17.71 10.84
N ALA A 287 15.60 -16.69 11.46
CA ALA A 287 17.03 -16.38 11.29
C ALA A 287 17.96 -17.44 11.93
N ASP A 288 17.53 -18.03 13.06
CA ASP A 288 18.31 -19.07 13.76
C ASP A 288 18.31 -20.44 13.03
N LYS A 289 17.52 -20.60 11.97
CA LYS A 289 17.43 -21.84 11.19
C LYS A 289 18.22 -21.81 9.87
N LEU A 290 18.85 -20.70 9.55
CA LEU A 290 19.74 -20.52 8.39
C LEU A 290 21.21 -20.56 8.78
#